data_ff400f0040025dde5eb55908f7215691
#
_entry.id   ff400f0040025dde5eb55908f7215691
#
_cell.length_a   1.000
_cell.length_b   1.000
_cell.length_c   1.000
_cell.angle_alpha   90.00
_cell.angle_beta   90.00
_cell.angle_gamma   90.00
#
_symmetry.space_group_name_H-M   'P 1'
#
loop_
_entity.id
_entity.type
_entity.pdbx_description
1 polymer ?
#
loop_
_entity_poly.entity_id
_entity_poly.type
_entity_poly.pdbx_seq_one_letter_code
_entity_poly.pdbx_strand_id
1 'polypeptide(L)'
;MSRVLIVEDEAHLAKGLQFNLEAEGHSVAVVGDGESALDLLLGVSATGKHSDFDAVVLDVMLPGKDGFTVAAELRAAKQFVPVLTLTARGRPEDVLKGFASGADDYLPKPFELPILLARLQGLLRRRDWMRQSPAPDSTGAAVYDAFSFDGRTIDFEKLELRVNGNTIQLTLMEAELLRHLIRNQGRVVSRKSILEEVWGLHEDTDTRAIDNFVVRLRRYIEDNPTTPRHLLTVRGVGYRFIAEPEKD
;
A
#
# COMPACT_ATOMS: atom_id res chain seq x y z
N MET A 1 8.38 18.57 0.91
CA MET A 1 7.01 19.10 1.19
C MET A 1 6.04 18.29 0.37
N SER A 2 5.16 17.52 1.01
CA SER A 2 4.19 16.65 0.33
C SER A 2 2.78 17.19 0.50
N ARG A 3 1.90 16.90 -0.44
CA ARG A 3 0.49 17.29 -0.40
C ARG A 3 -0.36 16.12 0.07
N VAL A 4 -1.02 16.26 1.22
CA VAL A 4 -1.82 15.19 1.85
C VAL A 4 -3.30 15.57 1.84
N LEU A 5 -4.16 14.63 1.45
CA LEU A 5 -5.61 14.74 1.61
C LEU A 5 -6.04 14.00 2.88
N ILE A 6 -6.79 14.66 3.75
CA ILE A 6 -7.49 14.06 4.88
C ILE A 6 -8.97 13.95 4.52
N VAL A 7 -9.52 12.75 4.64
CA VAL A 7 -10.95 12.46 4.45
C VAL A 7 -11.49 11.93 5.77
N GLU A 8 -12.16 12.81 6.52
CA GLU A 8 -12.60 12.56 7.90
C GLU A 8 -13.80 13.44 8.23
N ASP A 9 -14.91 12.86 8.64
CA ASP A 9 -16.15 13.59 8.94
C ASP A 9 -16.17 14.19 10.35
N GLU A 10 -15.36 13.64 11.28
CA GLU A 10 -15.22 14.19 12.61
C GLU A 10 -14.31 15.44 12.60
N ALA A 11 -14.94 16.64 12.64
CA ALA A 11 -14.25 17.92 12.47
C ALA A 11 -13.10 18.18 13.47
N HIS A 12 -13.20 17.66 14.71
CA HIS A 12 -12.14 17.83 15.72
C HIS A 12 -10.93 16.96 15.38
N LEU A 13 -11.14 15.72 14.96
CA LEU A 13 -10.07 14.82 14.54
C LEU A 13 -9.40 15.36 13.27
N ALA A 14 -10.20 15.74 12.28
CA ALA A 14 -9.71 16.30 11.02
C ALA A 14 -8.81 17.53 11.25
N LYS A 15 -9.24 18.49 12.09
CA LYS A 15 -8.44 19.69 12.44
C LYS A 15 -7.16 19.32 13.21
N GLY A 16 -7.24 18.36 14.14
CA GLY A 16 -6.08 17.88 14.89
C GLY A 16 -5.03 17.27 13.96
N LEU A 17 -5.46 16.41 13.02
CA LEU A 17 -4.59 15.83 12.02
C LEU A 17 -3.99 16.89 11.09
N GLN A 18 -4.82 17.80 10.59
CA GLN A 18 -4.37 18.90 9.72
C GLN A 18 -3.27 19.70 10.40
N PHE A 19 -3.51 20.20 11.62
CA PHE A 19 -2.55 20.99 12.38
C PHE A 19 -1.20 20.28 12.52
N ASN A 20 -1.21 18.99 12.88
CA ASN A 20 0.03 18.24 13.08
C ASN A 20 0.77 17.97 11.78
N LEU A 21 0.06 17.64 10.69
CA LEU A 21 0.69 17.42 9.39
C LEU A 21 1.25 18.70 8.78
N GLU A 22 0.58 19.84 8.98
CA GLU A 22 1.10 21.15 8.58
C GLU A 22 2.34 21.53 9.39
N ALA A 23 2.38 21.20 10.70
CA ALA A 23 3.56 21.40 11.54
C ALA A 23 4.77 20.55 11.09
N GLU A 24 4.54 19.37 10.52
CA GLU A 24 5.56 18.51 9.87
C GLU A 24 5.96 19.01 8.46
N GLY A 25 5.41 20.14 8.01
CA GLY A 25 5.77 20.76 6.73
C GLY A 25 5.03 20.22 5.51
N HIS A 26 3.91 19.55 5.70
CA HIS A 26 3.04 19.09 4.61
C HIS A 26 2.00 20.16 4.23
N SER A 27 1.54 20.15 2.99
CA SER A 27 0.35 20.88 2.55
C SER A 27 -0.86 19.99 2.69
N VAL A 28 -1.89 20.42 3.42
CA VAL A 28 -3.02 19.58 3.77
C VAL A 28 -4.33 20.12 3.21
N ALA A 29 -5.12 19.26 2.57
CA ALA A 29 -6.52 19.52 2.26
C ALA A 29 -7.39 18.60 3.11
N VAL A 30 -8.59 19.05 3.48
CA VAL A 30 -9.53 18.28 4.30
C VAL A 30 -10.89 18.26 3.62
N VAL A 31 -11.51 17.08 3.56
CA VAL A 31 -12.91 16.89 3.16
C VAL A 31 -13.60 15.95 4.15
N GLY A 32 -14.93 16.07 4.30
CA GLY A 32 -15.69 15.32 5.30
C GLY A 32 -16.49 14.14 4.75
N ASP A 33 -16.36 13.81 3.48
CA ASP A 33 -17.16 12.75 2.84
C ASP A 33 -16.42 12.11 1.66
N GLY A 34 -16.90 10.92 1.27
CA GLY A 34 -16.26 10.12 0.23
C GLY A 34 -16.46 10.66 -1.18
N GLU A 35 -17.60 11.30 -1.45
CA GLU A 35 -17.92 11.91 -2.74
C GLU A 35 -16.98 13.07 -3.03
N SER A 36 -16.85 14.01 -2.09
CA SER A 36 -15.91 15.14 -2.19
C SER A 36 -14.45 14.68 -2.34
N ALA A 37 -14.09 13.57 -1.66
CA ALA A 37 -12.75 12.98 -1.81
C ALA A 37 -12.51 12.48 -3.24
N LEU A 38 -13.48 11.76 -3.82
CA LEU A 38 -13.38 11.25 -5.20
C LEU A 38 -13.34 12.40 -6.20
N ASP A 39 -14.17 13.43 -6.03
CA ASP A 39 -14.17 14.62 -6.89
C ASP A 39 -12.79 15.30 -6.91
N LEU A 40 -12.14 15.42 -5.75
CA LEU A 40 -10.79 15.97 -5.66
C LEU A 40 -9.71 15.06 -6.24
N LEU A 41 -9.82 13.74 -6.03
CA LEU A 41 -8.78 12.77 -6.43
C LEU A 41 -8.89 12.35 -7.89
N LEU A 42 -10.11 12.28 -8.44
CA LEU A 42 -10.39 11.89 -9.82
C LEU A 42 -10.69 13.08 -10.73
N GLY A 43 -11.04 14.25 -10.14
CA GLY A 43 -11.32 15.46 -10.89
C GLY A 43 -10.12 15.93 -11.70
N VAL A 44 -10.38 16.29 -12.94
CA VAL A 44 -9.37 16.89 -13.82
C VAL A 44 -9.25 18.36 -13.42
N SER A 45 -8.11 18.77 -12.89
CA SER A 45 -7.82 20.18 -12.67
C SER A 45 -8.01 20.98 -13.98
N ALA A 46 -8.30 22.28 -13.86
CA ALA A 46 -8.38 23.20 -15.02
C ALA A 46 -7.13 23.14 -15.92
N THR A 47 -6.04 22.57 -15.47
CA THR A 47 -4.79 22.33 -16.22
C THR A 47 -4.72 20.97 -16.91
N GLY A 48 -5.79 20.14 -16.86
CA GLY A 48 -5.82 18.81 -17.45
C GLY A 48 -5.04 17.74 -16.69
N LYS A 49 -4.53 18.03 -15.49
CA LYS A 49 -3.84 17.06 -14.62
C LYS A 49 -4.76 16.61 -13.50
N HIS A 50 -4.70 15.33 -13.14
CA HIS A 50 -5.28 14.85 -11.90
C HIS A 50 -4.66 15.58 -10.69
N SER A 51 -5.43 15.74 -9.62
CA SER A 51 -4.94 16.42 -8.42
C SER A 51 -3.73 15.68 -7.84
N ASP A 52 -2.59 16.41 -7.72
CA ASP A 52 -1.31 15.83 -7.29
C ASP A 52 -1.25 15.69 -5.76
N PHE A 53 -2.08 14.84 -5.16
CA PHE A 53 -1.87 14.42 -3.78
C PHE A 53 -0.79 13.34 -3.70
N ASP A 54 0.05 13.45 -2.67
CA ASP A 54 1.15 12.51 -2.43
C ASP A 54 0.73 11.35 -1.53
N ALA A 55 -0.29 11.56 -0.70
CA ALA A 55 -0.94 10.52 0.10
C ALA A 55 -2.36 10.95 0.50
N VAL A 56 -3.17 9.97 0.89
CA VAL A 56 -4.52 10.15 1.43
C VAL A 56 -4.59 9.49 2.80
N VAL A 57 -5.07 10.20 3.80
CA VAL A 57 -5.51 9.66 5.10
C VAL A 57 -7.02 9.58 5.02
N LEU A 58 -7.58 8.38 5.07
CA LEU A 58 -8.97 8.09 4.71
C LEU A 58 -9.68 7.38 5.85
N ASP A 59 -10.67 8.03 6.46
CA ASP A 59 -11.57 7.31 7.36
C ASP A 59 -12.42 6.30 6.58
N VAL A 60 -12.64 5.16 7.20
CA VAL A 60 -13.53 4.11 6.67
C VAL A 60 -14.98 4.47 6.92
N MET A 61 -15.30 5.07 8.07
CA MET A 61 -16.66 5.32 8.53
C MET A 61 -17.18 6.70 8.08
N LEU A 62 -17.14 6.96 6.78
CA LEU A 62 -17.63 8.22 6.21
C LEU A 62 -19.13 8.18 5.92
N PRO A 63 -19.82 9.32 5.98
CA PRO A 63 -21.18 9.43 5.48
C PRO A 63 -21.22 9.27 3.95
N GLY A 64 -22.32 8.70 3.44
CA GLY A 64 -22.50 8.42 2.02
C GLY A 64 -21.63 7.29 1.54
N LYS A 65 -20.59 7.57 0.79
CA LYS A 65 -19.61 6.57 0.35
C LYS A 65 -18.58 6.30 1.46
N ASP A 66 -18.52 5.07 1.93
CA ASP A 66 -17.52 4.64 2.90
C ASP A 66 -16.09 4.67 2.32
N GLY A 67 -15.08 4.70 3.19
CA GLY A 67 -13.69 4.78 2.76
C GLY A 67 -13.21 3.57 1.96
N PHE A 68 -13.80 2.39 2.14
CA PHE A 68 -13.47 1.22 1.33
C PHE A 68 -13.95 1.39 -0.11
N THR A 69 -15.16 1.93 -0.28
CA THR A 69 -15.71 2.25 -1.59
C THR A 69 -14.86 3.32 -2.30
N VAL A 70 -14.47 4.37 -1.57
CA VAL A 70 -13.56 5.41 -2.10
C VAL A 70 -12.24 4.79 -2.59
N ALA A 71 -11.58 3.96 -1.77
CA ALA A 71 -10.33 3.32 -2.16
C ALA A 71 -10.51 2.41 -3.40
N ALA A 72 -11.60 1.63 -3.45
CA ALA A 72 -11.87 0.75 -4.58
C ALA A 72 -12.14 1.53 -5.88
N GLU A 73 -12.91 2.62 -5.83
CA GLU A 73 -13.18 3.48 -6.98
C GLU A 73 -11.90 4.18 -7.49
N LEU A 74 -11.01 4.61 -6.58
CA LEU A 74 -9.69 5.14 -6.96
C LEU A 74 -8.89 4.11 -7.75
N ARG A 75 -8.81 2.87 -7.28
CA ARG A 75 -8.08 1.80 -7.98
C ARG A 75 -8.73 1.43 -9.32
N ALA A 76 -10.06 1.38 -9.38
CA ALA A 76 -10.80 1.16 -10.62
C ALA A 76 -10.52 2.27 -11.66
N ALA A 77 -10.38 3.51 -11.20
CA ALA A 77 -9.98 4.66 -12.02
C ALA A 77 -8.47 4.72 -12.31
N LYS A 78 -7.70 3.70 -11.95
CA LYS A 78 -6.23 3.62 -12.09
C LYS A 78 -5.48 4.75 -11.37
N GLN A 79 -6.05 5.24 -10.27
CA GLN A 79 -5.40 6.20 -9.38
C GLN A 79 -4.73 5.44 -8.23
N PHE A 80 -3.39 5.50 -8.18
CA PHE A 80 -2.57 4.73 -7.24
C PHE A 80 -1.86 5.63 -6.21
N VAL A 81 -2.48 6.76 -5.86
CA VAL A 81 -2.05 7.54 -4.69
C VAL A 81 -2.03 6.64 -3.45
N PRO A 82 -0.97 6.67 -2.62
CA PRO A 82 -0.93 5.90 -1.38
C PRO A 82 -2.07 6.28 -0.44
N VAL A 83 -2.76 5.27 0.11
CA VAL A 83 -3.92 5.43 0.99
C VAL A 83 -3.64 4.77 2.34
N LEU A 84 -3.62 5.58 3.40
CA LEU A 84 -3.64 5.14 4.80
C LEU A 84 -5.08 5.20 5.29
N THR A 85 -5.71 4.04 5.55
CA THR A 85 -7.07 4.01 6.07
C THR A 85 -7.09 4.07 7.59
N LEU A 86 -8.02 4.88 8.13
CA LEU A 86 -8.36 4.91 9.55
C LEU A 86 -9.60 4.07 9.77
N THR A 87 -9.56 3.09 10.69
CA THR A 87 -10.69 2.18 10.88
C THR A 87 -11.15 2.18 12.32
N ALA A 88 -12.46 2.10 12.56
CA ALA A 88 -12.98 1.80 13.88
C ALA A 88 -12.58 0.36 14.26
N ARG A 89 -12.22 0.15 15.53
CA ARG A 89 -11.71 -1.13 16.06
C ARG A 89 -12.54 -2.34 15.65
N GLY A 90 -11.90 -3.33 15.00
CA GLY A 90 -11.87 -4.66 15.57
C GLY A 90 -12.79 -5.70 14.99
N ARG A 91 -13.38 -5.60 13.81
CA ARG A 91 -13.84 -6.83 13.17
C ARG A 91 -12.79 -7.28 12.17
N PRO A 92 -12.28 -8.53 12.28
CA PRO A 92 -11.38 -9.09 11.26
C PRO A 92 -11.93 -8.93 9.83
N GLU A 93 -13.25 -8.91 9.68
CA GLU A 93 -13.97 -8.74 8.43
C GLU A 93 -13.82 -7.34 7.81
N ASP A 94 -13.77 -6.29 8.64
CA ASP A 94 -13.60 -4.91 8.18
C ASP A 94 -12.15 -4.66 7.74
N VAL A 95 -11.20 -5.26 8.42
CA VAL A 95 -9.79 -5.26 8.02
C VAL A 95 -9.61 -5.98 6.69
N LEU A 96 -10.27 -7.13 6.49
CA LEU A 96 -10.25 -7.88 5.22
C LEU A 96 -10.86 -7.08 4.07
N LYS A 97 -11.97 -6.36 4.31
CA LYS A 97 -12.59 -5.48 3.32
C LYS A 97 -11.69 -4.31 2.94
N GLY A 98 -11.02 -3.67 3.93
CA GLY A 98 -10.11 -2.55 3.70
C GLY A 98 -8.97 -2.90 2.77
N PHE A 99 -8.38 -4.06 2.97
CA PHE A 99 -7.31 -4.52 2.08
C PHE A 99 -7.82 -4.97 0.71
N ALA A 100 -9.03 -5.55 0.63
CA ALA A 100 -9.64 -5.89 -0.66
C ALA A 100 -9.93 -4.63 -1.50
N SER A 101 -10.16 -3.48 -0.86
CA SER A 101 -10.42 -2.19 -1.52
C SER A 101 -9.19 -1.50 -2.11
N GLY A 102 -7.97 -1.97 -1.83
CA GLY A 102 -6.75 -1.40 -2.39
C GLY A 102 -6.06 -0.35 -1.53
N ALA A 103 -6.36 -0.27 -0.22
CA ALA A 103 -5.58 0.53 0.72
C ALA A 103 -4.14 0.02 0.83
N ASP A 104 -3.18 0.94 1.05
CA ASP A 104 -1.76 0.62 1.20
C ASP A 104 -1.39 0.31 2.65
N ASP A 105 -2.04 0.98 3.61
CA ASP A 105 -1.86 0.70 5.03
C ASP A 105 -3.14 1.02 5.80
N TYR A 106 -3.24 0.58 7.06
CA TYR A 106 -4.37 0.87 7.91
C TYR A 106 -3.93 1.20 9.33
N LEU A 107 -4.74 1.97 10.04
CA LEU A 107 -4.52 2.32 11.43
C LEU A 107 -5.84 2.26 12.19
N PRO A 108 -5.98 1.36 13.20
CA PRO A 108 -7.20 1.28 13.99
C PRO A 108 -7.38 2.49 14.91
N LYS A 109 -8.60 3.01 14.99
CA LYS A 109 -9.02 4.00 15.98
C LYS A 109 -9.37 3.30 17.33
N PRO A 110 -8.99 3.83 18.51
CA PRO A 110 -8.17 5.01 18.71
C PRO A 110 -6.69 4.73 18.43
N PHE A 111 -5.98 5.71 17.90
CA PHE A 111 -4.56 5.60 17.57
C PHE A 111 -3.74 6.72 18.22
N GLU A 112 -2.46 6.48 18.36
CA GLU A 112 -1.51 7.50 18.78
C GLU A 112 -1.02 8.30 17.56
N LEU A 113 -0.98 9.62 17.68
CA LEU A 113 -0.55 10.50 16.60
C LEU A 113 0.86 10.17 16.05
N PRO A 114 1.87 9.88 16.89
CA PRO A 114 3.20 9.49 16.39
C PRO A 114 3.17 8.25 15.50
N ILE A 115 2.27 7.30 15.76
CA ILE A 115 2.11 6.09 14.93
C ILE A 115 1.53 6.47 13.57
N LEU A 116 0.51 7.33 13.52
CA LEU A 116 -0.05 7.82 12.26
C LEU A 116 1.02 8.54 11.43
N LEU A 117 1.76 9.45 12.05
CA LEU A 117 2.83 10.21 11.37
C LEU A 117 3.91 9.27 10.82
N ALA A 118 4.35 8.28 11.60
CA ALA A 118 5.35 7.31 11.16
C ALA A 118 4.88 6.49 9.94
N ARG A 119 3.62 6.03 9.94
CA ARG A 119 3.01 5.31 8.82
C ARG A 119 2.92 6.16 7.56
N LEU A 120 2.38 7.37 7.70
CA LEU A 120 2.26 8.30 6.58
C LEU A 120 3.63 8.68 5.99
N GLN A 121 4.62 8.99 6.85
CA GLN A 121 5.99 9.25 6.42
C GLN A 121 6.60 8.04 5.69
N GLY A 122 6.30 6.83 6.17
CA GLY A 122 6.69 5.58 5.50
C GLY A 122 6.15 5.49 4.07
N LEU A 123 4.87 5.79 3.86
CA LEU A 123 4.23 5.82 2.54
C LEU A 123 4.83 6.90 1.63
N LEU A 124 4.98 8.12 2.14
CA LEU A 124 5.54 9.25 1.39
C LEU A 124 6.99 8.99 0.96
N ARG A 125 7.85 8.51 1.86
CA ARG A 125 9.25 8.20 1.58
C ARG A 125 9.40 7.16 0.47
N ARG A 126 8.59 6.09 0.47
CA ARG A 126 8.62 5.04 -0.56
C ARG A 126 8.20 5.57 -1.92
N ARG A 127 7.16 6.43 -1.95
CA ARG A 127 6.74 7.09 -3.19
C ARG A 127 7.86 7.97 -3.78
N ASP A 128 8.55 8.74 -2.92
CA ASP A 128 9.66 9.60 -3.36
C ASP A 128 10.85 8.78 -3.87
N TRP A 129 11.14 7.64 -3.24
CA TRP A 129 12.20 6.72 -3.69
C TRP A 129 11.91 6.17 -5.10
N MET A 130 10.68 5.83 -5.41
CA MET A 130 10.30 5.37 -6.74
C MET A 130 10.38 6.47 -7.81
N ARG A 131 10.16 7.74 -7.42
CA ARG A 131 10.32 8.89 -8.33
C ARG A 131 11.76 9.32 -8.56
N GLN A 132 12.68 8.94 -7.65
CA GLN A 132 14.07 9.40 -7.64
C GLN A 132 15.08 8.31 -7.94
N SER A 133 14.67 7.09 -8.33
CA SER A 133 15.63 6.05 -8.70
C SER A 133 16.54 6.54 -9.81
N PRO A 134 17.85 6.80 -9.53
CA PRO A 134 18.80 7.19 -10.57
C PRO A 134 19.04 5.98 -11.47
N ALA A 135 19.37 6.27 -12.74
CA ALA A 135 19.92 5.30 -13.67
C ALA A 135 21.05 4.48 -13.00
N PRO A 136 21.24 3.21 -13.37
CA PRO A 136 22.08 2.27 -12.65
C PRO A 136 23.53 2.73 -12.62
N ASP A 137 24.00 3.21 -11.49
CA ASP A 137 25.43 3.28 -11.20
C ASP A 137 25.90 1.87 -10.82
N SER A 138 26.81 1.39 -11.65
CA SER A 138 27.42 0.07 -11.67
C SER A 138 28.33 -0.16 -10.46
N THR A 139 27.77 -0.45 -9.28
CA THR A 139 28.53 -1.12 -8.20
C THR A 139 27.57 -1.81 -7.20
N GLY A 140 27.34 -3.10 -7.41
CA GLY A 140 27.28 -4.07 -6.34
C GLY A 140 26.06 -4.17 -5.42
N ALA A 141 24.84 -3.91 -5.89
CA ALA A 141 23.61 -4.58 -5.46
C ALA A 141 22.61 -4.40 -6.61
N ALA A 142 22.26 -5.46 -7.31
CA ALA A 142 21.27 -5.41 -8.36
C ALA A 142 19.93 -4.95 -7.77
N VAL A 143 19.65 -3.65 -7.87
CA VAL A 143 18.29 -3.14 -7.71
C VAL A 143 17.55 -3.70 -8.91
N TYR A 144 16.76 -4.72 -8.70
CA TYR A 144 15.92 -5.26 -9.76
C TYR A 144 14.87 -4.22 -10.10
N ASP A 145 15.08 -3.43 -11.15
CA ASP A 145 14.07 -2.56 -11.74
C ASP A 145 12.95 -3.40 -12.35
N ALA A 146 13.30 -4.62 -12.79
CA ALA A 146 12.36 -5.64 -13.22
C ALA A 146 12.81 -7.02 -12.75
N PHE A 147 11.85 -7.90 -12.47
CA PHE A 147 12.09 -9.29 -12.10
C PHE A 147 11.13 -10.21 -12.84
N SER A 148 11.66 -11.28 -13.44
CA SER A 148 10.85 -12.25 -14.18
C SER A 148 10.96 -13.66 -13.59
N PHE A 149 9.83 -14.36 -13.51
CA PHE A 149 9.74 -15.73 -13.04
C PHE A 149 8.49 -16.39 -13.64
N ASP A 150 8.58 -17.63 -14.03
CA ASP A 150 7.48 -18.50 -14.49
C ASP A 150 6.45 -17.75 -15.39
N GLY A 151 6.93 -17.05 -16.44
CA GLY A 151 6.09 -16.30 -17.38
C GLY A 151 5.49 -14.99 -16.84
N ARG A 152 5.87 -14.59 -15.65
CA ARG A 152 5.47 -13.33 -14.99
C ARG A 152 6.63 -12.35 -15.00
N THR A 153 6.33 -11.06 -15.19
CA THR A 153 7.33 -9.98 -15.12
C THR A 153 6.81 -8.85 -14.25
N ILE A 154 7.58 -8.47 -13.25
CA ILE A 154 7.31 -7.33 -12.38
C ILE A 154 8.23 -6.19 -12.79
N ASP A 155 7.65 -5.04 -13.12
CA ASP A 155 8.33 -3.77 -13.32
C ASP A 155 8.11 -2.92 -12.06
N PHE A 156 9.12 -2.81 -11.22
CA PHE A 156 9.02 -2.11 -9.94
C PHE A 156 9.03 -0.59 -10.09
N GLU A 157 9.54 -0.07 -11.19
CA GLU A 157 9.52 1.37 -11.48
C GLU A 157 8.12 1.82 -11.86
N LYS A 158 7.45 1.03 -12.70
CA LYS A 158 6.08 1.31 -13.15
C LYS A 158 5.01 0.77 -12.22
N LEU A 159 5.39 -0.01 -11.20
CA LEU A 159 4.46 -0.76 -10.34
C LEU A 159 3.54 -1.69 -11.14
N GLU A 160 4.08 -2.35 -12.17
CA GLU A 160 3.33 -3.22 -13.06
C GLU A 160 3.74 -4.67 -12.89
N LEU A 161 2.77 -5.55 -12.85
CA LEU A 161 2.95 -7.00 -12.96
C LEU A 161 2.32 -7.46 -14.27
N ARG A 162 3.09 -8.09 -15.13
CA ARG A 162 2.62 -8.69 -16.39
C ARG A 162 2.51 -10.20 -16.23
N VAL A 163 1.33 -10.72 -16.50
CA VAL A 163 1.00 -12.15 -16.40
C VAL A 163 0.12 -12.53 -17.58
N ASN A 164 0.53 -13.54 -18.37
CA ASN A 164 -0.26 -14.06 -19.49
C ASN A 164 -0.79 -12.99 -20.45
N GLY A 165 0.03 -11.97 -20.74
CA GLY A 165 -0.34 -10.85 -21.63
C GLY A 165 -1.21 -9.77 -20.97
N ASN A 166 -1.64 -9.95 -19.73
CA ASN A 166 -2.36 -8.95 -18.95
C ASN A 166 -1.39 -8.13 -18.10
N THR A 167 -1.66 -6.84 -17.96
CA THR A 167 -0.93 -5.95 -17.04
C THR A 167 -1.80 -5.64 -15.83
N ILE A 168 -1.28 -5.94 -14.65
CA ILE A 168 -1.90 -5.65 -13.35
C ILE A 168 -1.09 -4.52 -12.73
N GLN A 169 -1.76 -3.43 -12.35
CA GLN A 169 -1.12 -2.35 -11.61
C GLN A 169 -1.06 -2.72 -10.14
N LEU A 170 0.12 -2.63 -9.56
CA LEU A 170 0.35 -2.88 -8.14
C LEU A 170 0.21 -1.57 -7.34
N THR A 171 -0.24 -1.69 -6.10
CA THR A 171 -0.08 -0.59 -5.16
C THR A 171 1.38 -0.51 -4.70
N LEU A 172 1.76 0.63 -4.10
CA LEU A 172 3.11 0.85 -3.59
C LEU A 172 3.55 -0.27 -2.64
N MET A 173 2.69 -0.63 -1.69
CA MET A 173 3.03 -1.63 -0.67
C MET A 173 3.02 -3.06 -1.20
N GLU A 174 2.22 -3.36 -2.21
CA GLU A 174 2.28 -4.65 -2.91
C GLU A 174 3.62 -4.85 -3.61
N ALA A 175 4.08 -3.82 -4.31
CA ALA A 175 5.37 -3.85 -4.99
C ALA A 175 6.54 -3.95 -4.00
N GLU A 176 6.52 -3.19 -2.90
CA GLU A 176 7.55 -3.24 -1.87
C GLU A 176 7.61 -4.60 -1.16
N LEU A 177 6.46 -5.19 -0.82
CA LEU A 177 6.42 -6.52 -0.25
C LEU A 177 6.97 -7.58 -1.21
N LEU A 178 6.58 -7.54 -2.48
CA LEU A 178 7.13 -8.43 -3.51
C LEU A 178 8.63 -8.24 -3.66
N ARG A 179 9.12 -7.00 -3.75
CA ARG A 179 10.54 -6.68 -3.86
C ARG A 179 11.33 -7.24 -2.69
N HIS A 180 10.83 -7.06 -1.46
CA HIS A 180 11.47 -7.58 -0.26
C HIS A 180 11.53 -9.11 -0.26
N LEU A 181 10.42 -9.79 -0.60
CA LEU A 181 10.36 -11.24 -0.67
C LEU A 181 11.25 -11.83 -1.78
N ILE A 182 11.32 -11.18 -2.95
CA ILE A 182 12.16 -11.57 -4.07
C ILE A 182 13.66 -11.41 -3.73
N ARG A 183 14.05 -10.33 -3.06
CA ARG A 183 15.42 -10.16 -2.56
C ARG A 183 15.86 -11.27 -1.60
N ASN A 184 14.92 -11.83 -0.87
CA ASN A 184 15.11 -12.93 0.05
C ASN A 184 14.66 -14.29 -0.51
N GLN A 185 14.61 -14.44 -1.86
CA GLN A 185 14.09 -15.65 -2.49
C GLN A 185 14.73 -16.93 -1.93
N GLY A 186 13.93 -17.98 -1.77
CA GLY A 186 14.35 -19.26 -1.19
C GLY A 186 14.46 -19.26 0.34
N ARG A 187 14.54 -18.11 0.98
CA ARG A 187 14.64 -17.98 2.44
C ARG A 187 13.28 -17.67 3.05
N VAL A 188 13.11 -18.07 4.30
CA VAL A 188 11.92 -17.70 5.07
C VAL A 188 12.11 -16.31 5.66
N VAL A 189 11.21 -15.40 5.33
CA VAL A 189 11.15 -14.04 5.88
C VAL A 189 10.11 -14.02 6.99
N SER A 190 10.50 -13.61 8.20
CA SER A 190 9.58 -13.55 9.32
C SER A 190 8.60 -12.38 9.16
N ARG A 191 7.40 -12.51 9.77
CA ARG A 191 6.44 -11.40 9.80
C ARG A 191 7.02 -10.14 10.43
N LYS A 192 7.83 -10.31 11.47
CA LYS A 192 8.54 -9.22 12.13
C LYS A 192 9.46 -8.50 11.14
N SER A 193 10.34 -9.22 10.45
CA SER A 193 11.25 -8.64 9.44
C SER A 193 10.47 -7.91 8.32
N ILE A 194 9.35 -8.49 7.87
CA ILE A 194 8.49 -7.85 6.87
C ILE A 194 7.94 -6.52 7.41
N LEU A 195 7.42 -6.49 8.65
CA LEU A 195 6.90 -5.25 9.25
C LEU A 195 7.98 -4.19 9.39
N GLU A 196 9.14 -4.56 9.87
CA GLU A 196 10.25 -3.63 10.08
C GLU A 196 10.79 -3.09 8.76
N GLU A 197 11.06 -3.96 7.78
CA GLU A 197 11.74 -3.58 6.54
C GLU A 197 10.79 -3.02 5.48
N VAL A 198 9.56 -3.54 5.38
CA VAL A 198 8.57 -3.10 4.39
C VAL A 198 7.69 -1.97 4.94
N TRP A 199 7.24 -2.02 6.19
CA TRP A 199 6.39 -0.99 6.78
C TRP A 199 7.13 0.01 7.68
N GLY A 200 8.36 -0.31 8.12
CA GLY A 200 9.12 0.53 9.06
C GLY A 200 8.51 0.54 10.46
N LEU A 201 7.86 -0.53 10.87
CA LEU A 201 7.12 -0.65 12.12
C LEU A 201 7.81 -1.61 13.09
N HIS A 202 7.75 -1.31 14.39
CA HIS A 202 8.25 -2.17 15.46
C HIS A 202 7.20 -3.18 15.97
N GLU A 203 7.64 -4.13 16.80
CA GLU A 203 6.97 -5.40 17.18
C GLU A 203 5.52 -5.34 17.69
N ASP A 204 5.04 -4.23 18.22
CA ASP A 204 3.71 -4.13 18.83
C ASP A 204 2.55 -3.92 17.83
N THR A 205 2.84 -4.02 16.54
CA THR A 205 1.86 -3.74 15.49
C THR A 205 1.17 -5.02 15.04
N ASP A 206 -0.15 -4.96 14.83
CA ASP A 206 -0.94 -6.09 14.31
C ASP A 206 -0.41 -6.58 12.96
N THR A 207 0.11 -7.81 12.94
CA THR A 207 0.75 -8.44 11.77
C THR A 207 -0.25 -8.95 10.72
N ARG A 208 -1.56 -8.88 10.98
CA ARG A 208 -2.62 -9.38 10.08
C ARG A 208 -2.68 -8.63 8.75
N ALA A 209 -2.17 -7.37 8.73
CA ALA A 209 -2.03 -6.60 7.50
C ALA A 209 -1.26 -7.38 6.44
N ILE A 210 -0.12 -7.98 6.80
CA ILE A 210 0.74 -8.73 5.90
C ILE A 210 -0.01 -9.90 5.26
N ASP A 211 -0.79 -10.63 6.06
CA ASP A 211 -1.53 -11.80 5.59
C ASP A 211 -2.50 -11.42 4.45
N ASN A 212 -3.11 -10.24 4.52
CA ASN A 212 -4.02 -9.74 3.49
C ASN A 212 -3.30 -9.33 2.20
N PHE A 213 -2.15 -8.66 2.32
CA PHE A 213 -1.30 -8.38 1.16
C PHE A 213 -0.85 -9.68 0.48
N VAL A 214 -0.46 -10.69 1.24
CA VAL A 214 -0.09 -12.00 0.71
C VAL A 214 -1.26 -12.66 -0.02
N VAL A 215 -2.49 -12.59 0.52
CA VAL A 215 -3.69 -13.12 -0.16
C VAL A 215 -3.93 -12.41 -1.50
N ARG A 216 -3.78 -11.07 -1.55
CA ARG A 216 -3.92 -10.32 -2.81
C ARG A 216 -2.82 -10.70 -3.81
N LEU A 217 -1.57 -10.69 -3.38
CA LEU A 217 -0.43 -11.02 -4.24
C LEU A 217 -0.56 -12.43 -4.83
N ARG A 218 -1.04 -13.41 -4.06
CA ARG A 218 -1.31 -14.76 -4.58
C ARG A 218 -2.33 -14.75 -5.71
N ARG A 219 -3.36 -13.90 -5.65
CA ARG A 219 -4.34 -13.76 -6.75
C ARG A 219 -3.71 -13.25 -8.03
N TYR A 220 -2.60 -12.54 -7.94
CA TYR A 220 -1.89 -11.98 -9.08
C TYR A 220 -0.81 -12.92 -9.63
N ILE A 221 -0.07 -13.60 -8.73
CA ILE A 221 1.14 -14.33 -9.11
C ILE A 221 0.99 -15.85 -9.10
N GLU A 222 -0.10 -16.41 -8.56
CA GLU A 222 -0.31 -17.87 -8.52
C GLU A 222 -1.35 -18.30 -9.54
N ASP A 223 -1.16 -19.48 -10.15
CA ASP A 223 -2.20 -20.07 -10.99
C ASP A 223 -3.40 -20.51 -10.15
N ASN A 224 -3.14 -21.01 -8.94
CA ASN A 224 -4.17 -21.28 -7.92
C ASN A 224 -3.78 -20.65 -6.57
N PRO A 225 -4.45 -19.55 -6.16
CA PRO A 225 -4.14 -18.86 -4.90
C PRO A 225 -4.31 -19.70 -3.63
N THR A 226 -5.11 -20.79 -3.69
CA THR A 226 -5.35 -21.67 -2.54
C THR A 226 -4.26 -22.73 -2.37
N THR A 227 -3.54 -23.05 -3.44
CA THR A 227 -2.39 -23.97 -3.47
C THR A 227 -1.17 -23.25 -4.03
N PRO A 228 -0.63 -22.24 -3.31
CA PRO A 228 0.44 -21.38 -3.83
C PRO A 228 1.73 -22.18 -4.02
N ARG A 229 2.46 -21.88 -5.10
CA ARG A 229 3.75 -22.47 -5.43
C ARG A 229 4.91 -21.47 -5.30
N HIS A 230 4.63 -20.21 -5.54
CA HIS A 230 5.64 -19.14 -5.47
C HIS A 230 5.68 -18.45 -4.11
N LEU A 231 4.52 -18.11 -3.54
CA LEU A 231 4.43 -17.36 -2.28
C LEU A 231 3.89 -18.26 -1.15
N LEU A 232 4.80 -18.96 -0.51
CA LEU A 232 4.48 -20.00 0.47
C LEU A 232 4.32 -19.41 1.88
N THR A 233 3.37 -19.96 2.67
CA THR A 233 3.26 -19.70 4.11
C THR A 233 4.10 -20.70 4.88
N VAL A 234 5.02 -20.22 5.71
CA VAL A 234 5.73 -21.03 6.71
C VAL A 234 5.04 -20.79 8.05
N ARG A 235 4.24 -21.79 8.49
CA ARG A 235 3.40 -21.68 9.70
C ARG A 235 4.24 -21.27 10.92
N GLY A 236 3.74 -20.33 11.69
CA GLY A 236 4.41 -19.83 12.91
C GLY A 236 5.63 -18.93 12.66
N VAL A 237 6.09 -18.76 11.42
CA VAL A 237 7.30 -17.94 11.09
C VAL A 237 6.94 -16.77 10.18
N GLY A 238 6.50 -17.03 8.96
CA GLY A 238 6.29 -15.98 7.98
C GLY A 238 6.05 -16.51 6.56
N TYR A 239 6.77 -15.93 5.59
CA TYR A 239 6.58 -16.23 4.18
C TYR A 239 7.89 -16.53 3.46
N ARG A 240 7.81 -17.27 2.37
CA ARG A 240 8.94 -17.60 1.51
C ARG A 240 8.53 -17.45 0.06
N PHE A 241 9.32 -16.75 -0.73
CA PHE A 241 9.15 -16.66 -2.17
C PHE A 241 10.07 -17.64 -2.89
N ILE A 242 9.55 -18.33 -3.91
CA ILE A 242 10.26 -19.28 -4.78
C ILE A 242 9.97 -18.89 -6.23
N ALA A 243 11.00 -18.48 -6.98
CA ALA A 243 10.85 -18.10 -8.38
C ALA A 243 10.64 -19.32 -9.29
N GLU A 244 11.36 -20.41 -9.02
CA GLU A 244 11.31 -21.67 -9.76
C GLU A 244 10.91 -22.81 -8.81
N PRO A 245 9.60 -23.03 -8.58
CA PRO A 245 9.14 -24.16 -7.78
C PRO A 245 9.42 -25.47 -8.51
N GLU A 246 9.75 -26.51 -7.75
CA GLU A 246 9.91 -27.86 -8.30
C GLU A 246 8.63 -28.26 -9.06
N LYS A 247 8.83 -28.84 -10.25
CA LYS A 247 7.72 -29.40 -11.04
C LYS A 247 7.34 -30.73 -10.41
N ASP A 248 6.10 -30.83 -9.95
CA ASP A 248 5.52 -32.12 -9.56
C ASP A 248 5.43 -33.10 -10.72
#